data_5a10d8f9f79c1055debce5b4fd339dfc
#
_entry.id   5a10d8f9f79c1055debce5b4fd339dfc
#
_cell.length_a   1.000
_cell.length_b   1.000
_cell.length_c   1.000
_cell.angle_alpha   90.00
_cell.angle_beta   90.00
_cell.angle_gamma   90.00
#
_symmetry.space_group_name_H-M   'P 1'
#
loop_
_entity.id
_entity.type
_entity.pdbx_description
1 polymer ?
#
loop_
_entity_poly.entity_id
_entity_poly.type
_entity_poly.pdbx_seq_one_letter_code
_entity_poly.pdbx_strand_id
1 'polypeptide(L)'
;MNFDEIIDRRGTHSQKWDMMEPNYGVPADDGIPMWVADMDFRPPDCVTQALRRMTDHGIYGYYGDDTGYRAAIRWWMETRHGWRIEPDWIFTTHGLVNGTAMCVDAFTDPGDAVVLFTPVYHAFARVIKAAGREVRECPLNMADGHYEMDFEAYEAAMTGSERMLILC
;
A
#
# COMPACT_ATOMS: atom_id res chain seq x y z
N MET A 1 0.80 -8.27 -23.93
CA MET A 1 0.92 -9.06 -22.67
C MET A 1 0.18 -10.37 -22.86
N ASN A 2 0.75 -11.49 -22.43
CA ASN A 2 0.10 -12.79 -22.41
C ASN A 2 -0.31 -13.09 -20.95
N PHE A 3 -1.61 -13.12 -20.66
CA PHE A 3 -2.12 -13.41 -19.34
C PHE A 3 -2.36 -14.91 -19.07
N ASP A 4 -2.21 -15.74 -20.10
CA ASP A 4 -2.34 -17.20 -19.99
C ASP A 4 -0.99 -17.89 -19.73
N GLU A 5 0.12 -17.13 -19.73
CA GLU A 5 1.45 -17.64 -19.43
C GLU A 5 1.55 -17.94 -17.93
N ILE A 6 1.79 -19.21 -17.60
CA ILE A 6 2.07 -19.63 -16.23
C ILE A 6 3.54 -19.37 -15.93
N ILE A 7 3.80 -18.49 -14.96
CA ILE A 7 5.15 -18.13 -14.51
C ILE A 7 5.36 -18.73 -13.13
N ASP A 8 6.25 -19.71 -13.04
CA ASP A 8 6.63 -20.30 -11.75
C ASP A 8 7.47 -19.31 -10.94
N ARG A 9 6.98 -18.95 -9.78
CA ARG A 9 7.62 -18.02 -8.84
C ARG A 9 8.13 -18.69 -7.57
N ARG A 10 8.03 -20.03 -7.49
CA ARG A 10 8.55 -20.79 -6.36
C ARG A 10 10.08 -20.79 -6.40
N GLY A 11 10.72 -20.69 -5.24
CA GLY A 11 12.18 -20.62 -5.13
C GLY A 11 12.82 -19.34 -5.65
N THR A 12 12.03 -18.29 -5.85
CA THR A 12 12.50 -16.96 -6.29
C THR A 12 12.59 -15.92 -5.18
N HIS A 13 12.50 -16.33 -3.94
CA HIS A 13 12.35 -15.47 -2.75
C HIS A 13 11.05 -14.64 -2.77
N SER A 14 10.02 -15.16 -3.42
CA SER A 14 8.71 -14.51 -3.47
C SER A 14 8.03 -14.57 -2.11
N GLN A 15 7.72 -13.41 -1.53
CA GLN A 15 6.92 -13.36 -0.30
C GLN A 15 5.58 -14.09 -0.47
N LYS A 16 4.95 -13.96 -1.64
CA LYS A 16 3.66 -14.55 -1.94
C LYS A 16 3.70 -16.09 -2.02
N TRP A 17 4.71 -16.64 -2.68
CA TRP A 17 4.82 -18.07 -2.93
C TRP A 17 5.67 -18.81 -1.90
N ASP A 18 6.88 -18.31 -1.62
CA ASP A 18 7.85 -19.05 -0.80
C ASP A 18 7.58 -18.92 0.71
N MET A 19 6.79 -17.91 1.11
CA MET A 19 6.41 -17.71 2.51
C MET A 19 5.01 -18.21 2.86
N MET A 20 4.31 -18.87 1.94
CA MET A 20 2.96 -19.40 2.18
C MET A 20 2.97 -20.51 3.21
N GLU A 21 3.84 -21.48 3.04
CA GLU A 21 3.98 -22.59 3.99
C GLU A 21 4.47 -22.15 5.37
N PRO A 22 5.56 -21.34 5.49
CA PRO A 22 6.01 -20.85 6.79
C PRO A 22 4.97 -20.02 7.55
N ASN A 23 4.16 -19.23 6.84
CA ASN A 23 3.19 -18.34 7.48
C ASN A 23 1.82 -18.99 7.73
N TYR A 24 1.41 -19.93 6.89
CA TYR A 24 0.03 -20.46 6.89
C TYR A 24 -0.05 -21.99 6.88
N GLY A 25 1.09 -22.70 6.83
CA GLY A 25 1.11 -24.16 6.81
C GLY A 25 0.60 -24.78 5.51
N VAL A 26 0.52 -24.01 4.43
CA VAL A 26 0.03 -24.47 3.12
C VAL A 26 1.23 -24.58 2.15
N PRO A 27 1.60 -25.81 1.72
CA PRO A 27 2.68 -25.98 0.75
C PRO A 27 2.37 -25.31 -0.59
N ALA A 28 3.40 -24.76 -1.23
CA ALA A 28 3.26 -24.07 -2.50
C ALA A 28 2.83 -24.99 -3.67
N ASP A 29 2.99 -26.29 -3.52
CA ASP A 29 2.54 -27.28 -4.53
C ASP A 29 1.03 -27.58 -4.43
N ASP A 30 0.44 -27.39 -3.25
CA ASP A 30 -0.97 -27.69 -2.97
C ASP A 30 -1.86 -26.44 -2.90
N GLY A 31 -1.25 -25.26 -2.71
CA GLY A 31 -1.96 -24.02 -2.45
C GLY A 31 -1.90 -23.00 -3.57
N ILE A 32 -2.91 -22.13 -3.60
CA ILE A 32 -2.94 -20.95 -4.48
C ILE A 32 -2.84 -19.72 -3.58
N PRO A 33 -1.73 -18.97 -3.62
CA PRO A 33 -1.57 -17.79 -2.77
C PRO A 33 -2.39 -16.61 -3.29
N MET A 34 -3.27 -16.09 -2.41
CA MET A 34 -4.12 -14.93 -2.71
C MET A 34 -3.98 -13.83 -1.64
N TRP A 35 -2.92 -13.83 -0.85
CA TRP A 35 -2.72 -13.01 0.34
C TRP A 35 -1.78 -11.81 0.15
N VAL A 36 -1.02 -11.77 -0.95
CA VAL A 36 -0.17 -10.65 -1.35
C VAL A 36 -0.66 -10.10 -2.68
N ALA A 37 -0.74 -8.79 -2.81
CA ALA A 37 -1.33 -8.11 -3.96
C ALA A 37 -0.43 -8.05 -5.19
N ASP A 38 0.81 -8.52 -5.13
CA ASP A 38 1.67 -8.59 -6.31
C ASP A 38 1.13 -9.62 -7.32
N MET A 39 1.08 -9.21 -8.58
CA MET A 39 0.50 -10.02 -9.65
C MET A 39 1.51 -11.05 -10.19
N ASP A 40 1.00 -12.19 -10.67
CA ASP A 40 1.80 -13.26 -11.28
C ASP A 40 1.91 -13.10 -12.80
N PHE A 41 1.75 -11.90 -13.31
CA PHE A 41 1.86 -11.56 -14.73
C PHE A 41 3.11 -10.73 -15.00
N ARG A 42 3.67 -10.88 -16.22
CA ARG A 42 4.76 -10.00 -16.66
C ARG A 42 4.27 -8.55 -16.75
N PRO A 43 5.10 -7.59 -16.35
CA PRO A 43 4.77 -6.19 -16.55
C PRO A 43 4.78 -5.84 -18.04
N PRO A 44 4.18 -4.71 -18.44
CA PRO A 44 4.30 -4.19 -19.81
C PRO A 44 5.75 -4.09 -20.28
N ASP A 45 5.99 -4.35 -21.56
CA ASP A 45 7.35 -4.36 -22.13
C ASP A 45 8.09 -3.03 -21.91
N CYS A 46 7.39 -1.90 -21.93
CA CYS A 46 8.00 -0.59 -21.68
C CYS A 46 8.64 -0.50 -20.28
N VAL A 47 8.06 -1.14 -19.27
CA VAL A 47 8.63 -1.20 -17.91
C VAL A 47 9.91 -2.03 -17.92
N THR A 48 9.86 -3.22 -18.50
CA THR A 48 11.03 -4.12 -18.60
C THR A 48 12.16 -3.45 -19.38
N GLN A 49 11.85 -2.78 -20.50
CA GLN A 49 12.84 -2.06 -21.29
C GLN A 49 13.45 -0.88 -20.53
N ALA A 50 12.68 -0.15 -19.72
CA ALA A 50 13.20 0.93 -18.90
C ALA A 50 14.21 0.41 -17.85
N LEU A 51 13.88 -0.69 -17.19
CA LEU A 51 14.78 -1.34 -16.22
C LEU A 51 16.06 -1.85 -16.90
N ARG A 52 15.95 -2.48 -18.08
CA ARG A 52 17.11 -2.95 -18.84
C ARG A 52 18.07 -1.81 -19.20
N ARG A 53 17.54 -0.68 -19.69
CA ARG A 53 18.40 0.50 -19.99
C ARG A 53 19.18 0.97 -18.76
N MET A 54 18.57 0.95 -17.57
CA MET A 54 19.29 1.32 -16.35
C MET A 54 20.36 0.28 -15.96
N THR A 55 20.04 -1.00 -16.12
CA THR A 55 21.00 -2.08 -15.85
C THR A 55 22.18 -2.06 -16.81
N ASP A 56 21.92 -1.83 -18.11
CA ASP A 56 22.95 -1.73 -19.15
C ASP A 56 23.85 -0.49 -18.94
N HIS A 57 23.30 0.60 -18.40
CA HIS A 57 24.09 1.77 -18.00
C HIS A 57 25.05 1.45 -16.84
N GLY A 58 24.65 0.62 -15.89
CA GLY A 58 25.52 0.03 -14.86
C GLY A 58 26.01 0.96 -13.77
N ILE A 59 25.64 2.25 -13.76
CA ILE A 59 26.01 3.21 -12.71
C ILE A 59 24.75 3.69 -12.00
N TYR A 60 24.64 3.34 -10.72
CA TYR A 60 23.48 3.62 -9.88
C TYR A 60 23.82 4.74 -8.90
N GLY A 61 23.73 5.97 -9.39
CA GLY A 61 24.03 7.17 -8.59
C GLY A 61 22.79 7.79 -7.93
N TYR A 62 22.98 8.95 -7.33
CA TYR A 62 21.85 9.72 -6.83
C TYR A 62 20.96 10.21 -7.96
N TYR A 63 19.66 10.11 -7.77
CA TYR A 63 18.68 10.61 -8.72
C TYR A 63 18.52 12.13 -8.56
N GLY A 64 18.61 12.87 -9.65
CA GLY A 64 18.64 14.34 -9.62
C GLY A 64 17.44 15.03 -10.23
N ASP A 65 16.74 14.42 -11.19
CA ASP A 65 15.62 15.05 -11.90
C ASP A 65 14.39 14.15 -11.86
N ASP A 66 13.37 14.55 -11.10
CA ASP A 66 12.10 13.85 -10.98
C ASP A 66 10.95 14.50 -11.78
N THR A 67 11.24 15.48 -12.64
CA THR A 67 10.22 16.22 -13.41
C THR A 67 9.33 15.28 -14.22
N GLY A 68 9.93 14.32 -14.94
CA GLY A 68 9.17 13.34 -15.74
C GLY A 68 8.31 12.42 -14.88
N TYR A 69 8.81 12.02 -13.72
CA TYR A 69 8.09 11.20 -12.76
C TYR A 69 6.86 11.94 -12.19
N ARG A 70 7.04 13.19 -11.74
CA ARG A 70 5.94 14.03 -11.23
C ARG A 70 4.90 14.33 -12.32
N ALA A 71 5.35 14.58 -13.55
CA ALA A 71 4.46 14.79 -14.70
C ALA A 71 3.61 13.53 -14.97
N ALA A 72 4.18 12.33 -14.91
CA ALA A 72 3.46 11.07 -15.09
C ALA A 72 2.41 10.84 -13.99
N ILE A 73 2.73 11.15 -12.73
CA ILE A 73 1.77 11.07 -11.61
C ILE A 73 0.61 12.05 -11.83
N ARG A 74 0.90 13.31 -12.16
CA ARG A 74 -0.13 14.32 -12.43
C ARG A 74 -1.06 13.89 -13.56
N TRP A 75 -0.48 13.43 -14.68
CA TRP A 75 -1.25 12.91 -15.80
C TRP A 75 -2.17 11.76 -15.38
N TRP A 76 -1.67 10.82 -14.57
CA TRP A 76 -2.47 9.70 -14.08
C TRP A 76 -3.62 10.18 -13.19
N MET A 77 -3.34 11.06 -12.24
CA MET A 77 -4.35 11.58 -11.31
C MET A 77 -5.44 12.35 -12.05
N GLU A 78 -5.08 13.20 -13.01
CA GLU A 78 -6.04 13.95 -13.82
C GLU A 78 -6.87 13.04 -14.73
N THR A 79 -6.22 12.13 -15.48
CA THR A 79 -6.92 11.33 -16.49
C THR A 79 -7.72 10.17 -15.93
N ARG A 80 -7.29 9.59 -14.81
CA ARG A 80 -7.92 8.43 -14.21
C ARG A 80 -8.86 8.74 -13.04
N HIS A 81 -8.61 9.85 -12.35
CA HIS A 81 -9.35 10.21 -11.14
C HIS A 81 -9.99 11.60 -11.21
N GLY A 82 -9.80 12.35 -12.30
CA GLY A 82 -10.31 13.71 -12.42
C GLY A 82 -9.73 14.69 -11.39
N TRP A 83 -8.61 14.34 -10.79
CA TRP A 83 -7.98 15.10 -9.73
C TRP A 83 -6.72 15.81 -10.20
N ARG A 84 -6.79 17.15 -10.26
CA ARG A 84 -5.64 17.99 -10.58
C ARG A 84 -4.82 18.25 -9.33
N ILE A 85 -3.55 17.89 -9.39
CA ILE A 85 -2.57 18.07 -8.31
C ILE A 85 -1.38 18.90 -8.81
N GLU A 86 -0.75 19.63 -7.87
CA GLU A 86 0.47 20.39 -8.16
C GLU A 86 1.71 19.51 -7.91
N PRO A 87 2.82 19.72 -8.67
CA PRO A 87 4.04 18.93 -8.51
C PRO A 87 4.58 18.95 -7.08
N ASP A 88 4.46 20.09 -6.40
CA ASP A 88 4.99 20.29 -5.04
C ASP A 88 4.18 19.57 -3.96
N TRP A 89 3.02 19.01 -4.32
CA TRP A 89 2.23 18.17 -3.40
C TRP A 89 2.68 16.70 -3.41
N ILE A 90 3.63 16.34 -4.28
CA ILE A 90 4.09 14.97 -4.45
C ILE A 90 5.35 14.74 -3.62
N PHE A 91 5.25 13.85 -2.65
CA PHE A 91 6.37 13.37 -1.85
C PHE A 91 6.60 11.88 -2.12
N THR A 92 7.84 11.51 -2.39
CA THR A 92 8.21 10.12 -2.70
C THR A 92 8.73 9.43 -1.45
N THR A 93 8.20 8.23 -1.19
CA THR A 93 8.63 7.36 -0.09
C THR A 93 8.93 5.96 -0.61
N HIS A 94 9.71 5.17 0.15
CA HIS A 94 9.99 3.77 -0.17
C HIS A 94 8.81 2.87 0.24
N GLY A 95 7.73 2.94 -0.54
CA GLY A 95 6.47 2.22 -0.31
C GLY A 95 5.50 2.97 0.60
N LEU A 96 4.20 2.74 0.39
CA LEU A 96 3.13 3.48 1.07
C LEU A 96 3.02 3.14 2.57
N VAL A 97 3.41 1.94 2.99
CA VAL A 97 3.43 1.60 4.44
C VAL A 97 4.46 2.47 5.16
N ASN A 98 5.64 2.68 4.56
CA ASN A 98 6.64 3.61 5.10
C ASN A 98 6.16 5.06 5.05
N GLY A 99 5.52 5.47 3.95
CA GLY A 99 4.89 6.79 3.85
C GLY A 99 3.85 7.03 4.94
N THR A 100 3.02 6.03 5.22
CA THR A 100 2.05 6.09 6.32
C THR A 100 2.74 6.23 7.68
N ALA A 101 3.84 5.49 7.92
CA ALA A 101 4.63 5.63 9.15
C ALA A 101 5.17 7.06 9.33
N MET A 102 5.71 7.63 8.26
CA MET A 102 6.20 9.02 8.27
C MET A 102 5.08 10.02 8.54
N CYS A 103 3.88 9.81 7.98
CA CYS A 103 2.73 10.66 8.27
C CYS A 103 2.27 10.53 9.73
N VAL A 104 2.23 9.32 10.27
CA VAL A 104 1.91 9.11 11.70
C VAL A 104 2.88 9.86 12.59
N ASP A 105 4.19 9.77 12.32
CA ASP A 105 5.20 10.50 13.11
C ASP A 105 5.13 12.02 12.95
N ALA A 106 4.82 12.50 11.74
CA ALA A 106 4.80 13.93 11.44
C ALA A 106 3.57 14.66 11.97
N PHE A 107 2.42 13.97 12.04
CA PHE A 107 1.11 14.61 12.29
C PHE A 107 0.46 14.16 13.60
N THR A 108 1.10 13.31 14.38
CA THR A 108 0.58 12.86 15.68
C THR A 108 1.69 12.79 16.71
N ASP A 109 1.31 12.82 17.99
CA ASP A 109 2.20 12.63 19.14
C ASP A 109 2.02 11.23 19.78
N PRO A 110 3.02 10.69 20.52
CA PRO A 110 2.84 9.47 21.29
C PRO A 110 1.63 9.54 22.23
N GLY A 111 0.75 8.54 22.17
CA GLY A 111 -0.50 8.48 22.92
C GLY A 111 -1.71 9.03 22.15
N ASP A 112 -1.53 9.73 21.04
CA ASP A 112 -2.63 10.09 20.15
C ASP A 112 -3.26 8.84 19.52
N ALA A 113 -4.52 8.94 19.12
CA ALA A 113 -5.23 7.90 18.42
C ALA A 113 -5.29 8.15 16.90
N VAL A 114 -5.20 7.06 16.15
CA VAL A 114 -5.36 7.05 14.69
C VAL A 114 -6.55 6.16 14.33
N VAL A 115 -7.50 6.72 13.58
CA VAL A 115 -8.74 6.04 13.18
C VAL A 115 -8.48 5.10 12.01
N LEU A 116 -8.99 3.87 12.13
CA LEU A 116 -9.04 2.85 11.07
C LEU A 116 -10.46 2.31 10.92
N PHE A 117 -10.95 2.24 9.70
CA PHE A 117 -12.20 1.54 9.37
C PHE A 117 -11.90 0.05 9.16
N THR A 118 -12.38 -0.82 10.06
CA THR A 118 -12.04 -2.25 10.03
C THR A 118 -13.20 -3.10 9.48
N PRO A 119 -12.89 -4.20 8.75
CA PRO A 119 -11.56 -4.77 8.48
C PRO A 119 -10.76 -3.97 7.46
N VAL A 120 -9.46 -3.85 7.70
CA VAL A 120 -8.54 -3.06 6.85
C VAL A 120 -7.18 -3.75 6.76
N TYR A 121 -6.34 -3.30 5.86
CA TYR A 121 -4.98 -3.80 5.70
C TYR A 121 -4.19 -3.74 7.01
N HIS A 122 -3.79 -4.90 7.50
CA HIS A 122 -3.22 -5.10 8.84
C HIS A 122 -1.94 -4.29 9.10
N ALA A 123 -1.19 -3.91 8.04
CA ALA A 123 0.04 -3.16 8.19
C ALA A 123 -0.18 -1.77 8.81
N PHE A 124 -1.35 -1.15 8.61
CA PHE A 124 -1.64 0.15 9.20
C PHE A 124 -1.71 0.10 10.73
N ALA A 125 -2.43 -0.86 11.28
CA ALA A 125 -2.47 -1.05 12.74
C ALA A 125 -1.08 -1.32 13.33
N ARG A 126 -0.25 -2.10 12.62
CA ARG A 126 1.13 -2.37 13.03
C ARG A 126 1.98 -1.11 13.06
N VAL A 127 1.87 -0.26 12.03
CA VAL A 127 2.61 1.02 11.96
C VAL A 127 2.22 1.95 13.08
N ILE A 128 0.92 2.13 13.32
CA ILE A 128 0.39 2.99 14.38
C ILE A 128 0.91 2.55 15.74
N LYS A 129 0.80 1.25 16.06
CA LYS A 129 1.27 0.70 17.33
C LYS A 129 2.78 0.79 17.50
N ALA A 130 3.54 0.54 16.42
CA ALA A 130 5.01 0.66 16.44
C ALA A 130 5.48 2.09 16.71
N ALA A 131 4.70 3.08 16.31
CA ALA A 131 4.94 4.48 16.56
C ALA A 131 4.47 4.95 17.96
N GLY A 132 3.94 4.06 18.80
CA GLY A 132 3.44 4.41 20.14
C GLY A 132 2.12 5.18 20.13
N ARG A 133 1.34 5.06 19.05
CA ARG A 133 0.00 5.65 18.92
C ARG A 133 -1.06 4.58 19.15
N GLU A 134 -2.27 5.00 19.48
CA GLU A 134 -3.41 4.11 19.67
C GLU A 134 -4.17 3.89 18.36
N VAL A 135 -4.66 2.67 18.14
CA VAL A 135 -5.59 2.39 17.05
C VAL A 135 -7.01 2.62 17.54
N ARG A 136 -7.71 3.57 16.94
CA ARG A 136 -9.15 3.76 17.12
C ARG A 136 -9.87 2.99 16.00
N GLU A 137 -10.40 1.83 16.34
CA GLU A 137 -11.14 1.02 15.37
C GLU A 137 -12.57 1.54 15.21
N CYS A 138 -12.98 1.74 13.97
CA CYS A 138 -14.33 2.06 13.53
C CYS A 138 -14.80 0.91 12.65
N PRO A 139 -15.46 -0.12 13.22
CA PRO A 139 -15.89 -1.29 12.44
C PRO A 139 -16.89 -0.91 11.36
N LEU A 140 -16.69 -1.47 10.18
CA LEU A 140 -17.67 -1.41 9.10
C LEU A 140 -18.78 -2.43 9.36
N ASN A 141 -20.03 -2.04 9.16
CA ASN A 141 -21.17 -2.93 9.27
C ASN A 141 -21.36 -3.71 7.97
N MET A 142 -21.69 -5.00 8.07
CA MET A 142 -22.06 -5.80 6.91
C MET A 142 -23.59 -5.73 6.74
N ALA A 143 -24.04 -5.13 5.65
CA ALA A 143 -25.45 -5.04 5.28
C ALA A 143 -25.62 -5.55 3.84
N ASP A 144 -26.47 -6.54 3.63
CA ASP A 144 -26.80 -7.10 2.31
C ASP A 144 -25.57 -7.44 1.42
N GLY A 145 -24.48 -7.94 2.02
CA GLY A 145 -23.24 -8.30 1.34
C GLY A 145 -22.33 -7.12 1.01
N HIS A 146 -22.62 -5.92 1.50
CA HIS A 146 -21.81 -4.72 1.35
C HIS A 146 -21.37 -4.20 2.71
N TYR A 147 -20.20 -3.53 2.71
CA TYR A 147 -19.73 -2.81 3.90
C TYR A 147 -20.28 -1.40 3.92
N GLU A 148 -20.81 -0.99 5.05
CA GLU A 148 -21.36 0.34 5.30
C GLU A 148 -20.66 0.99 6.49
N MET A 149 -20.58 2.33 6.45
CA MET A 149 -20.04 3.15 7.55
C MET A 149 -21.17 3.60 8.46
N ASP A 150 -20.99 3.42 9.76
CA ASP A 150 -21.89 3.91 10.82
C ASP A 150 -21.29 5.15 11.47
N PHE A 151 -21.53 6.30 10.86
CA PHE A 151 -20.95 7.56 11.32
C PHE A 151 -21.45 7.99 12.70
N GLU A 152 -22.66 7.62 13.10
CA GLU A 152 -23.20 7.92 14.44
C GLU A 152 -22.45 7.12 15.51
N ALA A 153 -22.23 5.82 15.27
CA ALA A 153 -21.43 4.99 16.16
C ALA A 153 -19.97 5.46 16.23
N TYR A 154 -19.40 5.89 15.09
CA TYR A 154 -18.02 6.39 15.07
C TYR A 154 -17.87 7.68 15.85
N GLU A 155 -18.80 8.64 15.68
CA GLU A 155 -18.80 9.89 16.44
C GLU A 155 -18.91 9.63 17.94
N ALA A 156 -19.79 8.71 18.35
CA ALA A 156 -19.95 8.32 19.75
C ALA A 156 -18.70 7.62 20.33
N ALA A 157 -17.88 6.98 19.51
CA ALA A 157 -16.65 6.30 19.93
C ALA A 157 -15.43 7.24 20.02
N MET A 158 -15.51 8.46 19.49
CA MET A 158 -14.40 9.43 19.55
C MET A 158 -14.24 9.97 20.95
N THR A 159 -13.00 10.10 21.38
CA THR A 159 -12.61 10.57 22.73
C THR A 159 -11.98 11.96 22.73
N GLY A 160 -11.68 12.47 21.53
CA GLY A 160 -10.95 13.71 21.33
C GLY A 160 -9.42 13.54 21.29
N SER A 161 -8.93 12.31 21.40
CA SER A 161 -7.50 11.99 21.21
C SER A 161 -7.14 11.66 19.77
N GLU A 162 -8.10 11.52 18.88
CA GLU A 162 -7.90 11.17 17.47
C GLU A 162 -7.31 12.36 16.72
N ARG A 163 -6.16 12.15 16.07
CA ARG A 163 -5.43 13.18 15.30
C ARG A 163 -5.30 12.85 13.82
N MET A 164 -5.49 11.59 13.46
CA MET A 164 -5.34 11.14 12.10
C MET A 164 -6.39 10.08 11.79
N LEU A 165 -6.76 10.00 10.50
CA LEU A 165 -7.57 8.93 9.95
C LEU A 165 -6.84 8.34 8.75
N ILE A 166 -6.79 7.02 8.65
CA ILE A 166 -6.27 6.32 7.47
C ILE A 166 -7.45 5.67 6.75
N LEU A 167 -7.71 6.16 5.53
CA LEU A 167 -8.71 5.59 4.62
C LEU A 167 -8.01 4.67 3.62
N CYS A 168 -8.44 3.43 3.58
CA CYS A 168 -7.93 2.42 2.65
C CYS A 168 -8.96 2.13 1.56
#